data_a29e475a6efe5d346e31ab287bf62fa8
#
_entry.id   a29e475a6efe5d346e31ab287bf62fa8
#
_cell.length_a   1.000
_cell.length_b   1.000
_cell.length_c   1.000
_cell.angle_alpha   90.00
_cell.angle_beta   90.00
_cell.angle_gamma   90.00
#
_symmetry.space_group_name_H-M   'P 1'
#
loop_
_entity.id
_entity.type
_entity.pdbx_description
1 polymer ?
#
loop_
_entity_poly.entity_id
_entity_poly.type
_entity_poly.pdbx_seq_one_letter_code
_entity_poly.pdbx_strand_id
1 'polypeptide(L)'
;MPRILLVSNDFPPRPGGIQAYLHQLALALPPGEIAVYAPDWPDAAAFDARLPFPVFRHHGPLMIPTPAVLRRAAGLLRELHCETAWFGAAAPLALLGPALRRAGARRVVASSHGHEVGWSMLPPGRMALRRIGVDADVVTAVSQYTRRRVASAFGPRAALEILSPGVDCAAFHPDPGARAEIRRRHRLGDAPVVLCVSRLVARKGQDMLVRALPAIRRQVPGAILLLVGDGPRRSALHRLAESGGVADAVVCTGAVSWAELPAYYAAGDVFAMPCRTRGRGLDVEGFGLVFLEA
;
A
#
# COMPACT_ATOMS: atom_id res chain seq x y z
N MET A 1 -5.63 -26.63 7.64
CA MET A 1 -6.38 -26.15 6.48
C MET A 1 -6.67 -24.68 6.69
N PRO A 2 -6.55 -23.82 5.66
CA PRO A 2 -6.75 -22.39 5.84
C PRO A 2 -8.19 -22.07 6.26
N ARG A 3 -8.32 -21.22 7.29
CA ARG A 3 -9.64 -20.74 7.76
C ARG A 3 -10.06 -19.45 7.08
N ILE A 4 -9.11 -18.75 6.47
CA ILE A 4 -9.32 -17.44 5.85
C ILE A 4 -9.02 -17.51 4.37
N LEU A 5 -9.95 -17.07 3.53
CA LEU A 5 -9.71 -16.77 2.13
C LEU A 5 -9.61 -15.26 1.96
N LEU A 6 -8.38 -14.77 1.76
CA LEU A 6 -8.13 -13.37 1.38
C LEU A 6 -8.39 -13.18 -0.12
N VAL A 7 -9.32 -12.31 -0.47
CA VAL A 7 -9.64 -11.94 -1.86
C VAL A 7 -9.24 -10.48 -2.07
N SER A 8 -8.24 -10.22 -2.91
CA SER A 8 -7.73 -8.87 -3.10
C SER A 8 -7.14 -8.63 -4.49
N ASN A 9 -7.35 -7.43 -5.01
CA ASN A 9 -6.61 -6.93 -6.17
C ASN A 9 -5.18 -6.49 -5.81
N ASP A 10 -4.92 -6.31 -4.54
CA ASP A 10 -3.70 -5.75 -4.00
C ASP A 10 -2.93 -6.82 -3.24
N PHE A 11 -2.12 -7.58 -3.96
CA PHE A 11 -1.22 -8.59 -3.40
C PHE A 11 0.10 -8.61 -4.18
N PRO A 12 1.26 -8.86 -3.55
CA PRO A 12 2.53 -8.98 -4.25
C PRO A 12 2.53 -10.07 -5.33
N PRO A 13 3.46 -10.02 -6.31
CA PRO A 13 4.65 -9.16 -6.40
C PRO A 13 4.38 -7.73 -6.90
N ARG A 14 3.15 -7.38 -7.23
CA ARG A 14 2.81 -6.00 -7.59
C ARG A 14 3.23 -5.05 -6.46
N PRO A 15 4.05 -4.02 -6.74
CA PRO A 15 4.51 -3.09 -5.70
C PRO A 15 3.41 -2.14 -5.24
N GLY A 16 3.34 -1.87 -3.93
CA GLY A 16 2.44 -0.89 -3.34
C GLY A 16 2.24 -1.06 -1.84
N GLY A 17 1.77 -0.01 -1.17
CA GLY A 17 1.59 -0.01 0.28
C GLY A 17 0.47 -0.95 0.77
N ILE A 18 -0.62 -1.11 -0.01
CA ILE A 18 -1.69 -2.06 0.33
C ILE A 18 -1.20 -3.49 0.17
N GLN A 19 -0.45 -3.76 -0.90
CA GLN A 19 0.17 -5.05 -1.16
C GLN A 19 1.09 -5.46 0.00
N ALA A 20 1.92 -4.51 0.44
CA ALA A 20 2.80 -4.67 1.60
C ALA A 20 2.05 -5.04 2.85
N TYR A 21 1.08 -4.24 3.17
CA TYR A 21 0.25 -4.40 4.35
C TYR A 21 -0.44 -5.77 4.38
N LEU A 22 -1.10 -6.16 3.28
CA LEU A 22 -1.79 -7.45 3.22
C LEU A 22 -0.82 -8.64 3.29
N HIS A 23 0.36 -8.51 2.69
CA HIS A 23 1.41 -9.51 2.75
C HIS A 23 1.93 -9.68 4.18
N GLN A 24 2.26 -8.58 4.86
CA GLN A 24 2.72 -8.63 6.25
C GLN A 24 1.67 -9.24 7.19
N LEU A 25 0.40 -8.87 7.03
CA LEU A 25 -0.68 -9.47 7.82
C LEU A 25 -0.84 -10.97 7.51
N ALA A 26 -0.74 -11.37 6.25
CA ALA A 26 -0.82 -12.78 5.88
C ALA A 26 0.33 -13.60 6.46
N LEU A 27 1.54 -13.05 6.51
CA LEU A 27 2.71 -13.68 7.14
C LEU A 27 2.63 -13.72 8.67
N ALA A 28 1.93 -12.77 9.30
CA ALA A 28 1.73 -12.73 10.75
C ALA A 28 0.69 -13.73 11.27
N LEU A 29 -0.12 -14.30 10.39
CA LEU A 29 -1.07 -15.35 10.76
C LEU A 29 -0.35 -16.68 10.95
N PRO A 30 -0.87 -17.58 11.83
CA PRO A 30 -0.30 -18.91 11.99
C PRO A 30 -0.20 -19.66 10.65
N PRO A 31 0.84 -20.47 10.43
CA PRO A 31 1.00 -21.26 9.21
C PRO A 31 -0.25 -22.07 8.87
N GLY A 32 -0.68 -22.01 7.62
CA GLY A 32 -1.86 -22.74 7.14
C GLY A 32 -3.23 -22.12 7.47
N GLU A 33 -3.29 -20.97 8.11
CA GLU A 33 -4.57 -20.30 8.44
C GLU A 33 -5.14 -19.47 7.28
N ILE A 34 -4.34 -19.12 6.29
CA ILE A 34 -4.75 -18.26 5.18
C ILE A 34 -4.47 -18.87 3.81
N ALA A 35 -5.36 -18.61 2.87
CA ALA A 35 -5.15 -18.76 1.43
C ALA A 35 -5.49 -17.44 0.75
N VAL A 36 -4.84 -17.13 -0.36
CA VAL A 36 -5.00 -15.87 -1.08
C VAL A 36 -5.56 -16.11 -2.48
N TYR A 37 -6.53 -15.29 -2.89
CA TYR A 37 -7.01 -15.20 -4.27
C TYR A 37 -6.76 -13.78 -4.79
N ALA A 38 -5.85 -13.64 -5.75
CA ALA A 38 -5.38 -12.35 -6.25
C ALA A 38 -5.16 -12.38 -7.76
N PRO A 39 -5.11 -11.23 -8.46
CA PRO A 39 -4.77 -11.16 -9.87
C PRO A 39 -3.38 -11.73 -10.16
N ASP A 40 -3.20 -12.21 -11.40
CA ASP A 40 -1.90 -12.58 -11.90
C ASP A 40 -1.03 -11.33 -12.15
N TRP A 41 0.29 -11.51 -12.04
CA TRP A 41 1.28 -10.45 -12.21
C TRP A 41 2.60 -11.07 -12.72
N PRO A 42 3.43 -10.34 -13.47
CA PRO A 42 4.76 -10.81 -13.81
C PRO A 42 5.52 -11.31 -12.56
N ASP A 43 6.20 -12.44 -12.69
CA ASP A 43 6.95 -13.12 -11.63
C ASP A 43 6.13 -13.64 -10.43
N ALA A 44 4.79 -13.69 -10.55
CA ALA A 44 3.91 -14.15 -9.46
C ALA A 44 4.23 -15.59 -9.03
N ALA A 45 4.46 -16.51 -9.96
CA ALA A 45 4.76 -17.90 -9.64
C ALA A 45 6.04 -18.06 -8.79
N ALA A 46 7.10 -17.33 -9.15
CA ALA A 46 8.36 -17.35 -8.40
C ALA A 46 8.24 -16.70 -7.02
N PHE A 47 7.38 -15.70 -6.90
CA PHE A 47 7.04 -15.05 -5.61
C PHE A 47 6.23 -16.01 -4.73
N ASP A 48 5.16 -16.60 -5.27
CA ASP A 48 4.23 -17.47 -4.55
C ASP A 48 4.90 -18.74 -4.01
N ALA A 49 5.86 -19.28 -4.75
CA ALA A 49 6.62 -20.48 -4.35
C ALA A 49 7.42 -20.30 -3.04
N ARG A 50 7.64 -19.05 -2.60
CA ARG A 50 8.37 -18.72 -1.35
C ARG A 50 7.45 -18.46 -0.16
N LEU A 51 6.14 -18.44 -0.37
CA LEU A 51 5.17 -18.13 0.68
C LEU A 51 4.78 -19.38 1.49
N PRO A 52 4.55 -19.25 2.80
CA PRO A 52 4.11 -20.36 3.66
C PRO A 52 2.61 -20.68 3.54
N PHE A 53 1.93 -20.12 2.56
CA PHE A 53 0.50 -20.30 2.31
C PHE A 53 0.20 -20.31 0.81
N PRO A 54 -0.88 -20.97 0.37
CA PRO A 54 -1.23 -21.05 -1.05
C PRO A 54 -1.79 -19.73 -1.59
N VAL A 55 -1.36 -19.38 -2.81
CA VAL A 55 -1.89 -18.26 -3.59
C VAL A 55 -2.51 -18.78 -4.88
N PHE A 56 -3.74 -18.40 -5.13
CA PHE A 56 -4.48 -18.72 -6.35
C PHE A 56 -4.55 -17.48 -7.23
N ARG A 57 -4.07 -17.56 -8.44
CA ARG A 57 -4.02 -16.41 -9.35
C ARG A 57 -5.22 -16.37 -10.28
N HIS A 58 -5.80 -15.18 -10.40
CA HIS A 58 -6.85 -14.86 -11.36
C HIS A 58 -6.20 -14.45 -12.69
N HIS A 59 -6.67 -15.00 -13.79
CA HIS A 59 -6.20 -14.58 -15.11
C HIS A 59 -6.57 -13.13 -15.39
N GLY A 60 -5.56 -12.30 -15.56
CA GLY A 60 -5.70 -10.87 -15.80
C GLY A 60 -5.31 -9.98 -14.61
N PRO A 61 -5.09 -8.69 -14.88
CA PRO A 61 -4.46 -7.77 -13.92
C PRO A 61 -5.43 -7.21 -12.88
N LEU A 62 -6.74 -7.49 -12.98
CA LEU A 62 -7.79 -6.90 -12.14
C LEU A 62 -8.97 -7.85 -11.99
N MET A 63 -9.41 -8.06 -10.76
CA MET A 63 -10.68 -8.69 -10.44
C MET A 63 -11.75 -7.64 -10.19
N ILE A 64 -12.91 -7.82 -10.81
CA ILE A 64 -14.13 -7.06 -10.52
C ILE A 64 -15.22 -8.04 -10.04
N PRO A 65 -16.28 -7.61 -9.33
CA PRO A 65 -17.30 -8.51 -8.77
C PRO A 65 -18.21 -9.11 -9.85
N THR A 66 -17.64 -9.99 -10.67
CA THR A 66 -18.34 -10.74 -11.73
C THR A 66 -18.75 -12.14 -11.27
N PRO A 67 -19.69 -12.79 -11.98
CA PRO A 67 -20.03 -14.18 -11.72
C PRO A 67 -18.84 -15.15 -11.81
N ALA A 68 -17.86 -14.88 -12.66
CA ALA A 68 -16.65 -15.69 -12.80
C ALA A 68 -15.75 -15.60 -11.57
N VAL A 69 -15.46 -14.38 -11.10
CA VAL A 69 -14.69 -14.14 -9.86
C VAL A 69 -15.41 -14.73 -8.65
N LEU A 70 -16.75 -14.55 -8.58
CA LEU A 70 -17.55 -15.13 -7.50
C LEU A 70 -17.48 -16.66 -7.50
N ARG A 71 -17.68 -17.31 -8.65
CA ARG A 71 -17.63 -18.78 -8.76
C ARG A 71 -16.27 -19.34 -8.30
N ARG A 72 -15.18 -18.69 -8.71
CA ARG A 72 -13.82 -19.12 -8.31
C ARG A 72 -13.59 -18.91 -6.82
N ALA A 73 -13.93 -17.74 -6.28
CA ALA A 73 -13.79 -17.46 -4.84
C ALA A 73 -14.66 -18.41 -3.99
N ALA A 74 -15.90 -18.67 -4.40
CA ALA A 74 -16.79 -19.62 -3.73
C ALA A 74 -16.31 -21.08 -3.85
N GLY A 75 -15.70 -21.45 -4.97
CA GLY A 75 -15.04 -22.74 -5.16
C GLY A 75 -13.90 -22.91 -4.18
N LEU A 76 -12.95 -21.95 -4.15
CA LEU A 76 -11.82 -21.96 -3.23
C LEU A 76 -12.25 -21.99 -1.75
N LEU A 77 -13.26 -21.20 -1.39
CA LEU A 77 -13.78 -21.19 -0.02
C LEU A 77 -14.26 -22.58 0.42
N ARG A 78 -14.95 -23.32 -0.45
CA ARG A 78 -15.43 -24.69 -0.18
C ARG A 78 -14.30 -25.73 -0.25
N GLU A 79 -13.48 -25.69 -1.30
CA GLU A 79 -12.35 -26.63 -1.50
C GLU A 79 -11.37 -26.59 -0.32
N LEU A 80 -11.12 -25.40 0.22
CA LEU A 80 -10.18 -25.16 1.31
C LEU A 80 -10.86 -25.13 2.69
N HIS A 81 -12.17 -25.33 2.76
CA HIS A 81 -12.96 -25.26 4.00
C HIS A 81 -12.77 -23.94 4.77
N CYS A 82 -12.61 -22.81 4.05
CA CYS A 82 -12.45 -21.51 4.68
C CYS A 82 -13.78 -21.05 5.32
N GLU A 83 -13.71 -20.53 6.54
CA GLU A 83 -14.87 -20.00 7.26
C GLU A 83 -14.98 -18.48 7.15
N THR A 84 -13.87 -17.79 6.82
CA THR A 84 -13.82 -16.35 6.70
C THR A 84 -13.46 -15.92 5.27
N ALA A 85 -14.28 -15.06 4.69
CA ALA A 85 -13.96 -14.33 3.47
C ALA A 85 -13.43 -12.96 3.87
N TRP A 86 -12.13 -12.71 3.62
CA TRP A 86 -11.50 -11.42 3.88
C TRP A 86 -11.22 -10.70 2.57
N PHE A 87 -11.86 -9.55 2.36
CA PHE A 87 -11.60 -8.68 1.23
C PHE A 87 -10.47 -7.70 1.59
N GLY A 88 -9.33 -7.87 0.97
CA GLY A 88 -8.13 -7.07 1.23
C GLY A 88 -8.28 -5.58 0.90
N ALA A 89 -9.23 -5.25 0.00
CA ALA A 89 -9.74 -3.91 -0.21
C ALA A 89 -11.27 -3.96 -0.29
N ALA A 90 -11.97 -3.12 0.46
CA ALA A 90 -13.42 -3.19 0.61
C ALA A 90 -14.15 -3.02 -0.73
N ALA A 91 -13.85 -1.95 -1.47
CA ALA A 91 -14.49 -1.67 -2.75
C ALA A 91 -13.59 -2.09 -3.94
N PRO A 92 -14.14 -2.74 -4.96
CA PRO A 92 -15.54 -3.19 -5.09
C PRO A 92 -15.77 -4.64 -4.67
N LEU A 93 -14.72 -5.44 -4.37
CA LEU A 93 -14.81 -6.90 -4.25
C LEU A 93 -15.68 -7.37 -3.08
N ALA A 94 -15.75 -6.61 -1.98
CA ALA A 94 -16.58 -6.98 -0.84
C ALA A 94 -18.10 -6.97 -1.12
N LEU A 95 -18.54 -6.46 -2.29
CA LEU A 95 -19.90 -6.66 -2.78
C LEU A 95 -20.23 -8.15 -3.03
N LEU A 96 -19.22 -9.01 -3.14
CA LEU A 96 -19.39 -10.47 -3.23
C LEU A 96 -19.70 -11.11 -1.87
N GLY A 97 -19.59 -10.39 -0.76
CA GLY A 97 -19.77 -10.90 0.61
C GLY A 97 -21.04 -11.72 0.82
N PRO A 98 -22.24 -11.23 0.48
CA PRO A 98 -23.48 -11.98 0.63
C PRO A 98 -23.50 -13.30 -0.12
N ALA A 99 -22.88 -13.34 -1.29
CA ALA A 99 -22.82 -14.56 -2.10
C ALA A 99 -21.80 -15.55 -1.53
N LEU A 100 -20.68 -15.10 -0.97
CA LEU A 100 -19.73 -15.97 -0.27
C LEU A 100 -20.30 -16.49 1.05
N ARG A 101 -21.14 -15.74 1.75
CA ARG A 101 -21.91 -16.28 2.90
C ARG A 101 -22.80 -17.45 2.48
N ARG A 102 -23.53 -17.33 1.38
CA ARG A 102 -24.35 -18.43 0.85
C ARG A 102 -23.50 -19.63 0.39
N ALA A 103 -22.24 -19.38 0.04
CA ALA A 103 -21.29 -20.43 -0.32
C ALA A 103 -20.60 -21.11 0.88
N GLY A 104 -20.82 -20.62 2.12
CA GLY A 104 -20.32 -21.23 3.35
C GLY A 104 -19.47 -20.33 4.25
N ALA A 105 -19.18 -19.08 3.85
CA ALA A 105 -18.46 -18.17 4.71
C ALA A 105 -19.29 -17.79 5.95
N ARG A 106 -18.75 -18.05 7.14
CA ARG A 106 -19.36 -17.65 8.42
C ARG A 106 -19.10 -16.19 8.74
N ARG A 107 -17.94 -15.66 8.31
CA ARG A 107 -17.52 -14.29 8.54
C ARG A 107 -17.10 -13.62 7.24
N VAL A 108 -17.40 -12.32 7.13
CA VAL A 108 -16.99 -11.45 6.04
C VAL A 108 -16.29 -10.25 6.63
N VAL A 109 -15.02 -10.08 6.28
CA VAL A 109 -14.17 -8.94 6.69
C VAL A 109 -13.83 -8.12 5.45
N ALA A 110 -13.86 -6.79 5.56
CA ALA A 110 -13.51 -5.89 4.47
C ALA A 110 -12.54 -4.81 4.96
N SER A 111 -11.38 -4.67 4.30
CA SER A 111 -10.36 -3.70 4.71
C SER A 111 -10.43 -2.40 3.91
N SER A 112 -10.36 -1.26 4.59
CA SER A 112 -10.34 0.07 3.98
C SER A 112 -8.99 0.73 4.16
N HIS A 113 -8.37 1.19 3.06
CA HIS A 113 -7.02 1.73 3.02
C HIS A 113 -6.98 3.23 2.69
N GLY A 114 -8.12 3.88 2.54
CA GLY A 114 -8.23 5.29 2.21
C GLY A 114 -8.62 5.57 0.75
N HIS A 115 -8.44 4.64 -0.19
CA HIS A 115 -8.94 4.83 -1.55
C HIS A 115 -10.49 4.84 -1.60
N GLU A 116 -11.16 4.21 -0.64
CA GLU A 116 -12.61 4.26 -0.46
C GLU A 116 -13.12 5.66 -0.12
N VAL A 117 -12.24 6.58 0.29
CA VAL A 117 -12.63 7.99 0.49
C VAL A 117 -13.17 8.58 -0.82
N GLY A 118 -12.54 8.29 -1.96
CA GLY A 118 -13.07 8.69 -3.28
C GLY A 118 -14.45 8.07 -3.56
N TRP A 119 -14.64 6.80 -3.24
CA TRP A 119 -15.95 6.12 -3.35
C TRP A 119 -17.01 6.75 -2.47
N SER A 120 -16.64 7.17 -1.25
CA SER A 120 -17.58 7.77 -0.29
C SER A 120 -18.15 9.12 -0.75
N MET A 121 -17.48 9.79 -1.68
CA MET A 121 -17.86 11.12 -2.18
C MET A 121 -18.77 11.07 -3.41
N LEU A 122 -18.90 9.93 -4.07
CA LEU A 122 -19.74 9.74 -5.26
C LEU A 122 -20.96 8.88 -4.95
N PRO A 123 -22.18 9.25 -5.39
CA PRO A 123 -23.40 8.53 -5.07
C PRO A 123 -23.35 7.02 -5.31
N PRO A 124 -22.92 6.50 -6.49
CA PRO A 124 -22.88 5.05 -6.72
C PRO A 124 -21.84 4.36 -5.85
N GLY A 125 -20.70 4.99 -5.62
CA GLY A 125 -19.65 4.48 -4.73
C GLY A 125 -20.13 4.43 -3.27
N ARG A 126 -20.82 5.49 -2.81
CA ARG A 126 -21.41 5.55 -1.47
C ARG A 126 -22.46 4.46 -1.27
N MET A 127 -23.28 4.17 -2.28
CA MET A 127 -24.25 3.07 -2.22
C MET A 127 -23.56 1.71 -2.09
N ALA A 128 -22.48 1.48 -2.86
CA ALA A 128 -21.68 0.27 -2.76
C ALA A 128 -21.07 0.10 -1.36
N LEU A 129 -20.45 1.15 -0.81
CA LEU A 129 -19.88 1.13 0.54
C LEU A 129 -20.95 0.87 1.60
N ARG A 130 -22.16 1.47 1.45
CA ARG A 130 -23.29 1.22 2.34
C ARG A 130 -23.69 -0.23 2.33
N ARG A 131 -23.76 -0.83 1.15
CA ARG A 131 -24.08 -2.27 1.00
C ARG A 131 -23.03 -3.13 1.69
N ILE A 132 -21.75 -2.85 1.45
CA ILE A 132 -20.63 -3.55 2.10
C ILE A 132 -20.72 -3.44 3.62
N GLY A 133 -20.99 -2.23 4.16
CA GLY A 133 -21.11 -2.01 5.60
C GLY A 133 -22.30 -2.70 6.27
N VAL A 134 -23.34 -3.06 5.49
CA VAL A 134 -24.48 -3.87 6.00
C VAL A 134 -24.13 -5.35 6.02
N ASP A 135 -23.37 -5.82 5.01
CA ASP A 135 -23.14 -7.24 4.76
C ASP A 135 -21.86 -7.78 5.42
N ALA A 136 -20.86 -6.92 5.69
CA ALA A 136 -19.64 -7.30 6.39
C ALA A 136 -19.84 -7.37 7.91
N ASP A 137 -19.25 -8.38 8.56
CA ASP A 137 -19.22 -8.46 10.03
C ASP A 137 -18.30 -7.39 10.61
N VAL A 138 -17.18 -7.13 9.93
CA VAL A 138 -16.20 -6.11 10.31
C VAL A 138 -15.68 -5.40 9.06
N VAL A 139 -15.59 -4.07 9.16
CA VAL A 139 -14.83 -3.25 8.21
C VAL A 139 -13.62 -2.70 8.94
N THR A 140 -12.41 -3.07 8.51
CA THR A 140 -11.19 -2.53 9.09
C THR A 140 -10.76 -1.25 8.40
N ALA A 141 -10.19 -0.31 9.13
CA ALA A 141 -9.60 0.91 8.61
C ALA A 141 -8.14 1.03 9.07
N VAL A 142 -7.24 1.38 8.16
CA VAL A 142 -5.80 1.47 8.43
C VAL A 142 -5.42 2.61 9.39
N SER A 143 -6.32 3.58 9.62
CA SER A 143 -6.08 4.72 10.51
C SER A 143 -7.37 5.33 10.99
N GLN A 144 -7.29 6.10 12.10
CA GLN A 144 -8.39 6.89 12.60
C GLN A 144 -8.86 7.95 11.57
N TYR A 145 -7.92 8.49 10.80
CA TYR A 145 -8.24 9.41 9.71
C TYR A 145 -9.12 8.71 8.65
N THR A 146 -8.69 7.56 8.14
CA THR A 146 -9.45 6.77 7.16
C THR A 146 -10.81 6.39 7.71
N ARG A 147 -10.87 5.88 8.96
CA ARG A 147 -12.13 5.52 9.63
C ARG A 147 -13.12 6.67 9.64
N ARG A 148 -12.70 7.87 10.08
CA ARG A 148 -13.57 9.06 10.13
C ARG A 148 -14.09 9.47 8.75
N ARG A 149 -13.27 9.33 7.72
CA ARG A 149 -13.62 9.71 6.35
C ARG A 149 -14.64 8.76 5.70
N VAL A 150 -14.62 7.47 6.02
CA VAL A 150 -15.45 6.46 5.37
C VAL A 150 -16.66 6.01 6.21
N ALA A 151 -16.67 6.28 7.51
CA ALA A 151 -17.67 5.78 8.44
C ALA A 151 -19.11 6.07 8.01
N SER A 152 -19.41 7.31 7.62
CA SER A 152 -20.76 7.69 7.19
C SER A 152 -21.20 6.98 5.90
N ALA A 153 -20.26 6.61 5.04
CA ALA A 153 -20.54 5.90 3.80
C ALA A 153 -20.84 4.41 4.05
N PHE A 154 -20.07 3.74 4.90
CA PHE A 154 -20.39 2.36 5.33
C PHE A 154 -21.68 2.30 6.16
N GLY A 155 -21.97 3.35 6.90
CA GLY A 155 -23.24 3.52 7.64
C GLY A 155 -23.23 2.94 9.05
N PRO A 156 -24.32 3.15 9.81
CA PRO A 156 -24.36 2.88 11.25
C PRO A 156 -24.35 1.38 11.63
N ARG A 157 -24.57 0.49 10.67
CA ARG A 157 -24.52 -0.98 10.91
C ARG A 157 -23.12 -1.56 10.75
N ALA A 158 -22.18 -0.82 10.14
CA ALA A 158 -20.82 -1.30 9.95
C ALA A 158 -20.06 -1.30 11.28
N ALA A 159 -19.57 -2.45 11.72
CA ALA A 159 -18.59 -2.55 12.77
C ALA A 159 -17.24 -2.09 12.22
N LEU A 160 -16.83 -0.87 12.55
CA LEU A 160 -15.60 -0.23 12.06
C LEU A 160 -14.50 -0.36 13.11
N GLU A 161 -13.52 -1.20 12.81
CA GLU A 161 -12.34 -1.43 13.64
C GLU A 161 -11.08 -0.81 13.03
N ILE A 162 -10.11 -0.46 13.87
CA ILE A 162 -8.80 0.01 13.39
C ILE A 162 -7.85 -1.17 13.35
N LEU A 163 -7.28 -1.41 12.17
CA LEU A 163 -6.20 -2.37 11.95
C LEU A 163 -5.08 -1.65 11.22
N SER A 164 -4.18 -1.04 11.97
CA SER A 164 -3.06 -0.27 11.43
C SER A 164 -1.97 -1.21 10.89
N PRO A 165 -1.23 -0.78 9.84
CA PRO A 165 -0.01 -1.47 9.42
C PRO A 165 1.01 -1.54 10.54
N GLY A 166 1.77 -2.63 10.56
CA GLY A 166 3.01 -2.76 11.30
C GLY A 166 4.23 -2.58 10.40
N VAL A 167 5.40 -2.59 10.98
CA VAL A 167 6.69 -2.64 10.30
C VAL A 167 7.55 -3.75 10.88
N ASP A 168 8.32 -4.40 10.04
CA ASP A 168 9.31 -5.40 10.47
C ASP A 168 10.57 -4.66 10.96
N CYS A 169 10.66 -4.44 12.28
CA CYS A 169 11.80 -3.78 12.89
C CYS A 169 13.12 -4.60 12.78
N ALA A 170 13.04 -5.89 12.44
CA ALA A 170 14.24 -6.66 12.17
C ALA A 170 14.80 -6.38 10.76
N ALA A 171 13.94 -6.01 9.83
CA ALA A 171 14.34 -5.60 8.48
C ALA A 171 14.66 -4.10 8.41
N PHE A 172 13.86 -3.26 9.06
CA PHE A 172 14.04 -1.80 9.06
C PHE A 172 14.73 -1.35 10.35
N HIS A 173 16.06 -1.33 10.31
CA HIS A 173 16.92 -0.89 11.41
C HIS A 173 18.14 -0.14 10.87
N PRO A 174 18.82 0.68 11.68
CA PRO A 174 20.09 1.31 11.28
C PRO A 174 21.14 0.28 10.90
N ASP A 175 21.63 0.33 9.66
CA ASP A 175 22.68 -0.55 9.14
C ASP A 175 23.79 0.29 8.50
N PRO A 176 24.94 0.46 9.18
CA PRO A 176 26.07 1.24 8.65
C PRO A 176 26.65 0.67 7.35
N GLY A 177 26.63 -0.66 7.17
CA GLY A 177 27.13 -1.31 5.96
C GLY A 177 26.23 -1.03 4.77
N ALA A 178 24.92 -1.23 4.93
CA ALA A 178 23.91 -0.93 3.92
C ALA A 178 23.89 0.59 3.58
N ARG A 179 24.02 1.46 4.61
CA ARG A 179 24.16 2.91 4.43
C ARG A 179 25.35 3.24 3.53
N ALA A 180 26.53 2.72 3.82
CA ALA A 180 27.74 2.97 3.05
C ALA A 180 27.60 2.53 1.59
N GLU A 181 27.01 1.35 1.36
CA GLU A 181 26.79 0.81 0.03
C GLU A 181 25.84 1.69 -0.82
N ILE A 182 24.70 2.09 -0.29
CA ILE A 182 23.74 2.96 -1.02
C ILE A 182 24.36 4.33 -1.29
N ARG A 183 25.08 4.91 -0.31
CA ARG A 183 25.78 6.20 -0.49
C ARG A 183 26.84 6.13 -1.56
N ARG A 184 27.62 5.04 -1.61
CA ARG A 184 28.62 4.80 -2.66
C ARG A 184 27.93 4.63 -4.04
N ARG A 185 26.87 3.81 -4.13
CA ARG A 185 26.11 3.55 -5.37
C ARG A 185 25.59 4.83 -6.00
N HIS A 186 25.08 5.75 -5.20
CA HIS A 186 24.51 7.02 -5.65
C HIS A 186 25.45 8.22 -5.52
N ARG A 187 26.73 8.00 -5.19
CA ARG A 187 27.76 9.04 -5.07
C ARG A 187 27.38 10.15 -4.11
N LEU A 188 26.74 9.80 -2.98
CA LEU A 188 26.28 10.77 -1.99
C LEU A 188 27.40 11.23 -1.04
N GLY A 189 28.49 10.47 -0.90
CA GLY A 189 29.58 10.76 0.04
C GLY A 189 29.07 10.95 1.46
N ASP A 190 29.63 11.93 2.17
CA ASP A 190 29.22 12.31 3.53
C ASP A 190 28.17 13.43 3.56
N ALA A 191 27.57 13.76 2.41
CA ALA A 191 26.56 14.81 2.33
C ALA A 191 25.35 14.51 3.23
N PRO A 192 24.75 15.51 3.87
CA PRO A 192 23.46 15.38 4.53
C PRO A 192 22.37 14.99 3.53
N VAL A 193 21.63 13.91 3.80
CA VAL A 193 20.64 13.34 2.88
C VAL A 193 19.23 13.48 3.43
N VAL A 194 18.39 14.26 2.73
CA VAL A 194 16.93 14.23 2.90
C VAL A 194 16.38 13.11 2.03
N LEU A 195 15.80 12.11 2.65
CA LEU A 195 15.25 10.93 1.99
C LEU A 195 13.72 11.05 1.81
N CYS A 196 13.24 10.70 0.63
CA CYS A 196 11.80 10.52 0.37
C CYS A 196 11.58 9.20 -0.36
N VAL A 197 10.89 8.26 0.27
CA VAL A 197 10.55 6.96 -0.31
C VAL A 197 9.07 6.95 -0.65
N SER A 198 8.72 6.98 -1.93
CA SER A 198 7.33 6.89 -2.36
C SER A 198 7.19 6.85 -3.88
N ARG A 199 6.03 6.38 -4.34
CA ARG A 199 5.65 6.57 -5.74
C ARG A 199 5.65 8.06 -6.11
N LEU A 200 6.23 8.43 -7.24
CA LEU A 200 6.32 9.84 -7.69
C LEU A 200 4.99 10.33 -8.26
N VAL A 201 4.08 10.67 -7.34
CA VAL A 201 2.74 11.19 -7.63
C VAL A 201 2.48 12.47 -6.85
N ALA A 202 1.60 13.31 -7.37
CA ALA A 202 1.44 14.68 -6.88
C ALA A 202 1.00 14.80 -5.40
N ARG A 203 0.26 13.81 -4.86
CA ARG A 203 -0.15 13.84 -3.45
C ARG A 203 1.00 13.60 -2.47
N LYS A 204 2.10 12.96 -2.91
CA LYS A 204 3.24 12.63 -2.04
C LYS A 204 4.16 13.82 -1.75
N GLY A 205 4.03 14.92 -2.51
CA GLY A 205 4.62 16.20 -2.16
C GLY A 205 6.11 16.35 -2.48
N GLN A 206 6.72 15.46 -3.29
CA GLN A 206 8.14 15.57 -3.66
C GLN A 206 8.49 16.93 -4.27
N ASP A 207 7.55 17.57 -4.98
CA ASP A 207 7.71 18.91 -5.53
C ASP A 207 7.95 19.98 -4.44
N MET A 208 7.39 19.80 -3.24
CA MET A 208 7.66 20.70 -2.10
C MET A 208 9.08 20.53 -1.58
N LEU A 209 9.60 19.29 -1.55
CA LEU A 209 10.99 19.04 -1.16
C LEU A 209 11.97 19.65 -2.15
N VAL A 210 11.73 19.49 -3.46
CA VAL A 210 12.57 20.10 -4.50
C VAL A 210 12.54 21.63 -4.38
N ARG A 211 11.37 22.25 -4.16
CA ARG A 211 11.26 23.71 -3.96
C ARG A 211 11.94 24.21 -2.67
N ALA A 212 11.93 23.39 -1.63
CA ALA A 212 12.56 23.74 -0.36
C ALA A 212 14.10 23.57 -0.39
N LEU A 213 14.62 22.75 -1.30
CA LEU A 213 16.04 22.36 -1.31
C LEU A 213 17.01 23.55 -1.42
N PRO A 214 16.76 24.60 -2.21
CA PRO A 214 17.61 25.79 -2.22
C PRO A 214 17.72 26.46 -0.83
N ALA A 215 16.61 26.52 -0.10
CA ALA A 215 16.60 27.09 1.26
C ALA A 215 17.32 26.17 2.26
N ILE A 216 17.12 24.86 2.14
CA ILE A 216 17.82 23.86 2.96
C ILE A 216 19.34 23.97 2.74
N ARG A 217 19.81 24.04 1.50
CA ARG A 217 21.24 24.12 1.17
C ARG A 217 21.92 25.42 1.64
N ARG A 218 21.18 26.51 1.83
CA ARG A 218 21.71 27.71 2.46
C ARG A 218 22.04 27.50 3.94
N GLN A 219 21.30 26.65 4.64
CA GLN A 219 21.48 26.36 6.07
C GLN A 219 22.36 25.13 6.29
N VAL A 220 22.27 24.16 5.39
CA VAL A 220 23.01 22.89 5.42
C VAL A 220 23.70 22.71 4.07
N PRO A 221 24.90 23.30 3.90
CA PRO A 221 25.67 23.21 2.66
C PRO A 221 25.92 21.74 2.26
N GLY A 222 25.80 21.47 0.98
CA GLY A 222 25.98 20.11 0.45
C GLY A 222 24.79 19.17 0.61
N ALA A 223 23.67 19.58 1.22
CA ALA A 223 22.49 18.73 1.37
C ALA A 223 21.97 18.19 0.02
N ILE A 224 21.65 16.91 0.00
CA ILE A 224 21.13 16.15 -1.15
C ILE A 224 19.71 15.68 -0.87
N LEU A 225 18.85 15.75 -1.86
CA LEU A 225 17.51 15.15 -1.84
C LEU A 225 17.54 13.81 -2.59
N LEU A 226 17.38 12.71 -1.86
CA LEU A 226 17.29 11.36 -2.42
C LEU A 226 15.81 10.94 -2.57
N LEU A 227 15.33 10.86 -3.80
CA LEU A 227 13.98 10.43 -4.15
C LEU A 227 14.00 8.96 -4.58
N VAL A 228 13.51 8.09 -3.71
CA VAL A 228 13.42 6.64 -3.94
C VAL A 228 12.04 6.27 -4.42
N GLY A 229 11.96 5.75 -5.63
CA GLY A 229 10.72 5.36 -6.28
C GLY A 229 10.59 5.92 -7.68
N ASP A 230 9.52 5.51 -8.38
CA ASP A 230 9.21 5.97 -9.72
C ASP A 230 7.75 6.40 -9.83
N GLY A 231 7.41 7.08 -10.94
CA GLY A 231 6.06 7.50 -11.22
C GLY A 231 5.95 8.62 -12.24
N PRO A 232 4.71 8.98 -12.61
CA PRO A 232 4.44 9.93 -13.71
C PRO A 232 4.96 11.35 -13.47
N ARG A 233 5.39 11.67 -12.25
CA ARG A 233 5.92 13.01 -11.93
C ARG A 233 7.44 13.13 -12.09
N ARG A 234 8.16 12.05 -12.40
CA ARG A 234 9.63 12.03 -12.50
C ARG A 234 10.18 13.18 -13.36
N SER A 235 9.73 13.29 -14.61
CA SER A 235 10.20 14.34 -15.53
C SER A 235 9.84 15.75 -15.07
N ALA A 236 8.68 15.92 -14.43
CA ALA A 236 8.28 17.21 -13.88
C ALA A 236 9.12 17.62 -12.66
N LEU A 237 9.51 16.66 -11.82
CA LEU A 237 10.40 16.91 -10.69
C LEU A 237 11.82 17.28 -11.16
N HIS A 238 12.31 16.62 -12.21
CA HIS A 238 13.61 16.95 -12.81
C HIS A 238 13.62 18.40 -13.34
N ARG A 239 12.65 18.78 -14.18
CA ARG A 239 12.52 20.17 -14.65
C ARG A 239 12.38 21.18 -13.52
N LEU A 240 11.68 20.81 -12.45
CA LEU A 240 11.57 21.67 -11.27
C LEU A 240 12.92 21.86 -10.56
N ALA A 241 13.74 20.82 -10.48
CA ALA A 241 15.08 20.90 -9.90
C ALA A 241 16.02 21.76 -10.77
N GLU A 242 15.95 21.62 -12.09
CA GLU A 242 16.68 22.45 -13.05
C GLU A 242 16.32 23.93 -12.89
N SER A 243 15.01 24.25 -12.92
CA SER A 243 14.53 25.64 -12.78
C SER A 243 14.83 26.23 -11.39
N GLY A 244 14.99 25.40 -10.37
CA GLY A 244 15.38 25.80 -9.01
C GLY A 244 16.90 25.89 -8.80
N GLY A 245 17.73 25.56 -9.82
CA GLY A 245 19.19 25.56 -9.70
C GLY A 245 19.74 24.51 -8.74
N VAL A 246 19.02 23.38 -8.54
CA VAL A 246 19.40 22.32 -7.60
C VAL A 246 19.38 20.91 -8.24
N ALA A 247 19.47 20.85 -9.56
CA ALA A 247 19.44 19.57 -10.29
C ALA A 247 20.60 18.64 -9.89
N ASP A 248 21.75 19.19 -9.55
CA ASP A 248 22.94 18.50 -9.05
C ASP A 248 22.72 17.86 -7.67
N ALA A 249 21.76 18.36 -6.91
CA ALA A 249 21.48 17.93 -5.54
C ALA A 249 20.21 17.07 -5.41
N VAL A 250 19.56 16.72 -6.53
CA VAL A 250 18.39 15.83 -6.54
C VAL A 250 18.74 14.52 -7.21
N VAL A 251 18.76 13.45 -6.45
CA VAL A 251 19.01 12.10 -6.93
C VAL A 251 17.71 11.32 -6.98
N CYS A 252 17.31 10.83 -8.18
CA CYS A 252 16.15 9.99 -8.38
C CYS A 252 16.59 8.57 -8.71
N THR A 253 16.35 7.61 -7.80
CA THR A 253 16.80 6.22 -7.97
C THR A 253 16.00 5.42 -8.99
N GLY A 254 14.75 5.82 -9.26
CA GLY A 254 13.76 4.95 -9.89
C GLY A 254 13.15 3.97 -8.88
N ALA A 255 12.39 3.01 -9.38
CA ALA A 255 11.83 1.94 -8.56
C ALA A 255 12.95 1.06 -8.02
N VAL A 256 12.85 0.71 -6.73
CA VAL A 256 13.77 -0.21 -6.06
C VAL A 256 13.00 -1.44 -5.59
N SER A 257 13.69 -2.56 -5.47
CA SER A 257 13.07 -3.79 -4.95
C SER A 257 12.73 -3.64 -3.47
N TRP A 258 11.75 -4.39 -3.01
CA TRP A 258 11.37 -4.35 -1.61
C TRP A 258 12.48 -4.80 -0.65
N ALA A 259 13.27 -5.77 -1.08
CA ALA A 259 14.41 -6.24 -0.30
C ALA A 259 15.51 -5.17 -0.11
N GLU A 260 15.62 -4.21 -1.02
CA GLU A 260 16.58 -3.12 -0.93
C GLU A 260 16.09 -1.91 -0.12
N LEU A 261 14.78 -1.77 0.11
CA LEU A 261 14.21 -0.59 0.79
C LEU A 261 14.85 -0.29 2.14
N PRO A 262 15.10 -1.26 3.04
CA PRO A 262 15.76 -0.98 4.32
C PRO A 262 17.12 -0.29 4.15
N ALA A 263 17.92 -0.70 3.16
CA ALA A 263 19.21 -0.10 2.88
C ALA A 263 19.09 1.37 2.43
N TYR A 264 18.05 1.69 1.66
CA TYR A 264 17.78 3.08 1.27
C TYR A 264 17.35 3.95 2.46
N TYR A 265 16.56 3.41 3.39
CA TYR A 265 16.21 4.13 4.62
C TYR A 265 17.46 4.38 5.47
N ALA A 266 18.34 3.40 5.61
CA ALA A 266 19.61 3.56 6.33
C ALA A 266 20.52 4.64 5.69
N ALA A 267 20.42 4.90 4.39
CA ALA A 267 21.22 5.91 3.69
C ALA A 267 20.81 7.36 3.99
N GLY A 268 19.57 7.60 4.41
CA GLY A 268 19.04 8.92 4.76
C GLY A 268 19.50 9.41 6.14
N ASP A 269 19.53 10.73 6.33
CA ASP A 269 19.73 11.37 7.64
C ASP A 269 18.40 11.91 8.16
N VAL A 270 17.51 12.35 7.28
CA VAL A 270 16.16 12.82 7.58
C VAL A 270 15.19 12.27 6.55
N PHE A 271 14.14 11.59 7.00
CA PHE A 271 13.04 11.20 6.15
C PHE A 271 11.99 12.30 6.04
N ALA A 272 11.56 12.62 4.82
CA ALA A 272 10.54 13.63 4.58
C ALA A 272 9.59 13.23 3.45
N MET A 273 8.30 13.20 3.72
CA MET A 273 7.26 12.99 2.71
C MET A 273 6.08 13.95 2.99
N PRO A 274 6.08 15.18 2.47
CA PRO A 274 5.06 16.20 2.73
C PRO A 274 3.77 15.92 1.95
N CYS A 275 3.08 14.85 2.34
CA CYS A 275 1.83 14.44 1.74
C CYS A 275 0.76 15.52 1.85
N ARG A 276 -0.05 15.63 0.82
CA ARG A 276 -1.18 16.56 0.77
C ARG A 276 -2.44 15.93 0.20
N THR A 277 -3.57 16.32 0.74
CA THR A 277 -4.88 15.98 0.18
C THR A 277 -5.11 16.77 -1.10
N ARG A 278 -5.59 16.11 -2.15
CA ARG A 278 -5.88 16.70 -3.45
C ARG A 278 -7.28 16.36 -3.94
N GLY A 279 -7.70 17.00 -5.06
CA GLY A 279 -8.98 16.70 -5.67
C GLY A 279 -10.16 16.88 -4.69
N ARG A 280 -10.15 17.95 -3.87
CA ARG A 280 -11.18 18.21 -2.86
C ARG A 280 -11.40 17.03 -1.89
N GLY A 281 -10.37 16.24 -1.63
CA GLY A 281 -10.45 15.09 -0.72
C GLY A 281 -10.58 13.73 -1.41
N LEU A 282 -10.55 13.67 -2.74
CA LEU A 282 -10.60 12.42 -3.51
C LEU A 282 -9.27 11.65 -3.47
N ASP A 283 -8.15 12.37 -3.40
CA ASP A 283 -6.80 11.80 -3.39
C ASP A 283 -6.13 12.11 -2.05
N VAL A 284 -6.08 11.10 -1.17
CA VAL A 284 -5.60 11.22 0.20
C VAL A 284 -4.54 10.16 0.51
N GLU A 285 -3.68 10.44 1.49
CA GLU A 285 -2.84 9.43 2.13
C GLU A 285 -3.64 8.75 3.24
N GLY A 286 -3.81 7.42 3.16
CA GLY A 286 -4.61 6.68 4.13
C GLY A 286 -3.90 6.45 5.47
N PHE A 287 -2.57 6.18 5.41
CA PHE A 287 -1.74 5.91 6.59
C PHE A 287 -0.31 6.42 6.43
N GLY A 288 0.39 5.97 5.36
CA GLY A 288 1.79 6.29 5.13
C GLY A 288 2.74 5.32 5.85
N LEU A 289 2.70 4.03 5.47
CA LEU A 289 3.57 2.99 6.04
C LEU A 289 5.05 3.38 6.05
N VAL A 290 5.49 4.09 5.03
CA VAL A 290 6.88 4.61 4.88
C VAL A 290 7.37 5.48 6.04
N PHE A 291 6.48 6.06 6.85
CA PHE A 291 6.85 6.78 8.08
C PHE A 291 7.19 5.83 9.24
N LEU A 292 6.66 4.62 9.22
CA LEU A 292 7.04 3.59 10.20
C LEU A 292 8.32 2.88 9.78
N GLU A 293 8.53 2.73 8.46
CA GLU A 293 9.73 2.13 7.89
C GLU A 293 10.97 3.02 8.13
N ALA A 294 10.79 4.35 8.14
CA ALA A 294 11.84 5.34 8.39
C ALA A 294 12.16 5.52 9.88
#